data_604f6ac83748104e14d71ff0345e921b
#
_entry.id   604f6ac83748104e14d71ff0345e921b
#
_cell.length_a   1.000
_cell.length_b   1.000
_cell.length_c   1.000
_cell.angle_alpha   90.00
_cell.angle_beta   90.00
_cell.angle_gamma   90.00
#
_symmetry.space_group_name_H-M   'P 1'
#
loop_
_entity.id
_entity.type
_entity.pdbx_description
1 polymer ?
#
loop_
_entity_poly.entity_id
_entity_poly.type
_entity_poly.pdbx_seq_one_letter_code
_entity_poly.pdbx_strand_id
1 'polypeptide(L)'
;MKRLITLMSACLFSPLAMSADIDPRDLIQQAMDHWRGTSSYSEMTMTIHRPDWQRSMSMRSWTRGEKTSLVRVTEPKKDAGNGTLLDDNNMWTFAPKVNRIIKVPSSMMSQSWMGSDFSNKDISKSTDIIDQYDHKLLDTREQDGHTVYLIESIPHEEAAVVWGK
;
A
#
# COMPACT_ATOMS: atom_id res chain seq x y z
N MET A 1 -66.03 27.32 37.90
CA MET A 1 -64.89 26.37 37.89
C MET A 1 -64.36 26.31 36.45
N LYS A 2 -63.29 27.04 36.16
CA LYS A 2 -62.68 27.10 34.83
C LYS A 2 -61.52 26.09 34.81
N ARG A 3 -61.55 25.05 33.93
CA ARG A 3 -60.51 24.09 33.73
C ARG A 3 -59.52 24.67 32.67
N LEU A 4 -58.31 24.90 33.11
CA LEU A 4 -57.19 25.32 32.24
C LEU A 4 -56.57 24.05 31.60
N ILE A 5 -56.67 23.96 30.30
CA ILE A 5 -56.01 22.86 29.53
C ILE A 5 -54.66 23.43 29.06
N THR A 6 -53.58 22.91 29.63
CA THR A 6 -52.22 23.23 29.24
C THR A 6 -51.81 22.27 28.08
N LEU A 7 -51.67 22.85 26.89
CA LEU A 7 -51.17 22.13 25.71
C LEU A 7 -49.64 22.04 25.81
N MET A 8 -49.14 20.85 26.03
CA MET A 8 -47.71 20.58 26.06
C MET A 8 -47.25 20.26 24.65
N SER A 9 -46.60 21.22 24.00
CA SER A 9 -45.99 21.08 22.67
C SER A 9 -44.69 20.24 22.78
N ALA A 10 -44.73 19.00 22.33
CA ALA A 10 -43.56 18.13 22.24
C ALA A 10 -42.79 18.49 20.98
N CYS A 11 -41.68 19.25 21.12
CA CYS A 11 -40.71 19.43 20.05
C CYS A 11 -40.00 18.12 19.75
N LEU A 12 -40.36 17.48 18.65
CA LEU A 12 -39.61 16.35 18.06
C LEU A 12 -38.29 16.88 17.51
N PHE A 13 -37.23 16.77 18.28
CA PHE A 13 -35.87 16.89 17.78
C PHE A 13 -35.55 15.64 16.96
N SER A 14 -35.67 15.71 15.62
CA SER A 14 -35.08 14.71 14.75
C SER A 14 -33.57 14.92 14.75
N PRO A 15 -32.76 13.95 15.14
CA PRO A 15 -31.32 14.06 14.92
C PRO A 15 -31.09 14.02 13.41
N LEU A 16 -30.58 15.12 12.83
CA LEU A 16 -29.95 15.08 11.53
C LEU A 16 -28.74 14.15 11.67
N ALA A 17 -28.88 12.94 11.16
CA ALA A 17 -27.73 12.07 10.92
C ALA A 17 -26.83 12.79 9.89
N MET A 18 -25.80 13.47 10.36
CA MET A 18 -24.69 13.88 9.50
C MET A 18 -24.07 12.57 8.96
N SER A 19 -24.39 12.24 7.73
CA SER A 19 -23.59 11.29 6.96
C SER A 19 -22.20 11.90 6.89
N ALA A 20 -21.25 11.37 7.66
CA ALA A 20 -19.85 11.73 7.48
C ALA A 20 -19.51 11.36 6.05
N ASP A 21 -19.12 12.35 5.28
CA ASP A 21 -18.66 12.15 3.91
C ASP A 21 -17.36 11.32 4.01
N ILE A 22 -17.41 10.09 3.56
CA ILE A 22 -16.29 9.15 3.67
C ILE A 22 -15.29 9.54 2.59
N ASP A 23 -14.11 10.01 2.98
CA ASP A 23 -13.01 10.29 2.06
C ASP A 23 -12.38 8.96 1.60
N PRO A 24 -12.44 8.63 0.30
CA PRO A 24 -11.84 7.42 -0.23
C PRO A 24 -10.32 7.34 -0.01
N ARG A 25 -9.64 8.48 0.00
CA ARG A 25 -8.20 8.55 0.28
C ARG A 25 -7.90 8.11 1.71
N ASP A 26 -8.68 8.59 2.67
CA ASP A 26 -8.54 8.21 4.07
C ASP A 26 -8.82 6.71 4.30
N LEU A 27 -9.77 6.13 3.56
CA LEU A 27 -10.02 4.68 3.61
C LEU A 27 -8.82 3.87 3.12
N ILE A 28 -8.18 4.30 2.02
CA ILE A 28 -6.98 3.64 1.50
C ILE A 28 -5.83 3.80 2.49
N GLN A 29 -5.64 4.99 3.05
CA GLN A 29 -4.63 5.22 4.08
C GLN A 29 -4.84 4.30 5.28
N GLN A 30 -6.06 4.23 5.83
CA GLN A 30 -6.38 3.36 6.95
C GLN A 30 -6.16 1.87 6.63
N ALA A 31 -6.51 1.44 5.41
CA ALA A 31 -6.27 0.06 4.98
C ALA A 31 -4.76 -0.25 4.90
N MET A 32 -3.96 0.66 4.37
CA MET A 32 -2.50 0.54 4.30
C MET A 32 -1.89 0.50 5.70
N ASP A 33 -2.31 1.40 6.59
CA ASP A 33 -1.83 1.47 7.98
C ASP A 33 -2.21 0.22 8.77
N HIS A 34 -3.42 -0.29 8.55
CA HIS A 34 -3.86 -1.54 9.19
C HIS A 34 -3.03 -2.74 8.74
N TRP A 35 -2.67 -2.80 7.45
CA TRP A 35 -1.92 -3.92 6.90
C TRP A 35 -0.41 -3.85 7.23
N ARG A 36 0.19 -2.66 7.19
CA ARG A 36 1.63 -2.47 7.44
C ARG A 36 1.97 -2.23 8.91
N GLY A 37 1.08 -1.57 9.65
CA GLY A 37 1.38 -1.04 10.97
C GLY A 37 2.52 -0.01 10.93
N THR A 38 2.98 0.42 12.10
CA THR A 38 4.14 1.31 12.23
C THR A 38 5.47 0.63 11.91
N SER A 39 5.51 -0.69 12.03
CA SER A 39 6.61 -1.56 11.60
C SER A 39 6.09 -2.96 11.35
N SER A 40 6.67 -3.65 10.38
CA SER A 40 6.30 -5.03 10.08
C SER A 40 7.51 -5.90 9.80
N TYR A 41 7.32 -7.19 10.05
CA TYR A 41 8.20 -8.26 9.58
C TYR A 41 7.36 -9.24 8.77
N SER A 42 7.86 -9.64 7.61
CA SER A 42 7.20 -10.64 6.78
C SER A 42 8.18 -11.60 6.13
N GLU A 43 7.73 -12.82 5.90
CA GLU A 43 8.40 -13.81 5.07
C GLU A 43 7.54 -14.02 3.83
N MET A 44 8.16 -13.99 2.67
CA MET A 44 7.46 -14.09 1.39
C MET A 44 8.26 -14.92 0.40
N THR A 45 7.54 -15.55 -0.53
CA THR A 45 8.15 -16.19 -1.69
C THR A 45 7.63 -15.52 -2.95
N MET A 46 8.53 -14.99 -3.76
CA MET A 46 8.25 -14.47 -5.08
C MET A 46 8.56 -15.54 -6.12
N THR A 47 7.58 -15.84 -6.99
CA THR A 47 7.77 -16.74 -8.11
C THR A 47 7.61 -15.98 -9.42
N ILE A 48 8.64 -16.04 -10.26
CA ILE A 48 8.66 -15.46 -11.59
C ILE A 48 8.35 -16.56 -12.58
N HIS A 49 7.26 -16.40 -13.32
CA HIS A 49 6.86 -17.33 -14.40
C HIS A 49 7.24 -16.74 -15.75
N ARG A 50 7.81 -17.57 -16.60
CA ARG A 50 8.10 -17.30 -18.01
C ARG A 50 7.67 -18.49 -18.84
N PRO A 51 7.48 -18.37 -20.16
CA PRO A 51 7.05 -19.47 -21.00
C PRO A 51 7.91 -20.75 -20.84
N ASP A 52 9.23 -20.58 -20.72
CA ASP A 52 10.20 -21.68 -20.75
C ASP A 52 10.85 -21.98 -19.39
N TRP A 53 10.61 -21.16 -18.36
CA TRP A 53 11.23 -21.34 -17.05
C TRP A 53 10.45 -20.69 -15.92
N GLN A 54 10.70 -21.15 -14.73
CA GLN A 54 10.19 -20.57 -13.48
C GLN A 54 11.33 -20.41 -12.49
N ARG A 55 11.29 -19.33 -11.70
CA ARG A 55 12.24 -19.07 -10.63
C ARG A 55 11.51 -18.58 -9.39
N SER A 56 11.79 -19.22 -8.26
CA SER A 56 11.27 -18.80 -6.95
C SER A 56 12.40 -18.28 -6.08
N MET A 57 12.11 -17.27 -5.28
CA MET A 57 13.01 -16.69 -4.29
C MET A 57 12.23 -16.47 -3.00
N SER A 58 12.73 -17.02 -1.88
CA SER A 58 12.21 -16.72 -0.54
C SER A 58 12.99 -15.55 0.04
N MET A 59 12.29 -14.68 0.76
CA MET A 59 12.90 -13.48 1.32
C MET A 59 12.21 -13.07 2.62
N ARG A 60 12.93 -12.32 3.42
CA ARG A 60 12.45 -11.65 4.63
C ARG A 60 12.40 -10.17 4.37
N SER A 61 11.36 -9.53 4.87
CA SER A 61 11.17 -8.09 4.75
C SER A 61 10.91 -7.48 6.12
N TRP A 62 11.51 -6.34 6.36
CA TRP A 62 11.27 -5.47 7.51
C TRP A 62 10.87 -4.10 7.00
N THR A 63 9.82 -3.53 7.59
CA THR A 63 9.41 -2.16 7.28
C THR A 63 9.35 -1.33 8.55
N ARG A 64 9.57 -0.02 8.40
CA ARG A 64 9.39 0.98 9.45
C ARG A 64 8.82 2.25 8.83
N GLY A 65 7.60 2.60 9.28
CA GLY A 65 6.84 3.68 8.64
C GLY A 65 6.59 3.37 7.16
N GLU A 66 6.32 4.39 6.38
CA GLU A 66 5.97 4.26 4.97
C GLU A 66 7.19 4.18 4.04
N LYS A 67 8.34 4.73 4.45
CA LYS A 67 9.47 5.02 3.57
C LYS A 67 10.72 4.20 3.82
N THR A 68 10.74 3.38 4.88
CA THR A 68 11.92 2.57 5.18
C THR A 68 11.57 1.09 5.07
N SER A 69 12.29 0.35 4.24
CA SER A 69 12.16 -1.11 4.15
C SER A 69 13.49 -1.78 3.83
N LEU A 70 13.67 -2.98 4.37
CA LEU A 70 14.79 -3.85 4.07
C LEU A 70 14.24 -5.20 3.63
N VAL A 71 14.62 -5.63 2.44
CA VAL A 71 14.34 -6.98 1.94
C VAL A 71 15.65 -7.75 1.87
N ARG A 72 15.66 -8.99 2.34
CA ARG A 72 16.82 -9.89 2.26
C ARG A 72 16.40 -11.24 1.71
N VAL A 73 17.06 -11.67 0.64
CA VAL A 73 16.85 -13.00 0.05
C VAL A 73 17.42 -14.06 0.97
N THR A 74 16.65 -15.12 1.24
CA THR A 74 17.04 -16.28 2.05
C THR A 74 17.27 -17.52 1.20
N GLU A 75 16.53 -17.67 0.10
CA GLU A 75 16.61 -18.78 -0.84
C GLU A 75 16.45 -18.31 -2.29
N PRO A 76 17.03 -19.03 -3.26
CA PRO A 76 17.95 -20.16 -3.17
C PRO A 76 19.36 -19.74 -2.72
N LYS A 77 20.22 -20.71 -2.32
CA LYS A 77 21.61 -20.44 -1.85
C LYS A 77 22.42 -19.51 -2.77
N LYS A 78 22.22 -19.63 -4.09
CA LYS A 78 22.96 -18.79 -5.07
C LYS A 78 22.64 -17.30 -4.96
N ASP A 79 21.45 -16.96 -4.46
CA ASP A 79 20.92 -15.59 -4.32
C ASP A 79 20.83 -15.16 -2.85
N ALA A 80 21.00 -16.10 -1.92
CA ALA A 80 20.88 -15.84 -0.48
C ALA A 80 21.85 -14.74 -0.02
N GLY A 81 21.35 -13.86 0.83
CA GLY A 81 22.10 -12.72 1.37
C GLY A 81 22.03 -11.45 0.51
N ASN A 82 21.57 -11.53 -0.76
CA ASN A 82 21.25 -10.29 -1.48
C ASN A 82 20.24 -9.47 -0.69
N GLY A 83 20.44 -8.15 -0.64
CA GLY A 83 19.59 -7.23 0.10
C GLY A 83 19.20 -6.03 -0.72
N THR A 84 18.03 -5.49 -0.44
CA THR A 84 17.56 -4.20 -0.94
C THR A 84 17.11 -3.38 0.25
N LEU A 85 17.71 -2.22 0.44
CA LEU A 85 17.31 -1.22 1.43
C LEU A 85 16.66 -0.04 0.72
N LEU A 86 15.49 0.33 1.19
CA LEU A 86 14.85 1.60 0.89
C LEU A 86 14.92 2.48 2.14
N ASP A 87 15.29 3.75 1.94
CA ASP A 87 15.22 4.76 2.98
C ASP A 87 14.88 6.09 2.31
N ASP A 88 13.68 6.58 2.59
CA ASP A 88 13.03 7.65 1.84
C ASP A 88 13.00 7.35 0.32
N ASN A 89 13.57 8.23 -0.47
CA ASN A 89 13.64 8.12 -1.93
C ASN A 89 14.92 7.43 -2.43
N ASN A 90 15.70 6.84 -1.53
CA ASN A 90 16.96 6.21 -1.90
C ASN A 90 16.85 4.69 -1.82
N MET A 91 17.44 4.03 -2.78
CA MET A 91 17.55 2.58 -2.82
C MET A 91 19.02 2.16 -2.84
N TRP A 92 19.34 1.14 -2.05
CA TRP A 92 20.64 0.48 -2.06
C TRP A 92 20.45 -1.02 -2.25
N THR A 93 21.40 -1.62 -2.94
CA THR A 93 21.49 -3.07 -3.04
C THR A 93 22.77 -3.56 -2.37
N PHE A 94 22.67 -4.69 -1.68
CA PHE A 94 23.80 -5.42 -1.14
C PHE A 94 24.02 -6.70 -1.94
N ALA A 95 25.24 -6.87 -2.45
CA ALA A 95 25.69 -8.06 -3.18
C ALA A 95 26.70 -8.83 -2.34
N PRO A 96 26.31 -9.96 -1.67
CA PRO A 96 27.16 -10.67 -0.72
C PRO A 96 28.40 -11.30 -1.37
N LYS A 97 28.32 -11.71 -2.64
CA LYS A 97 29.43 -12.32 -3.38
C LYS A 97 30.66 -11.40 -3.53
N VAL A 98 30.41 -10.11 -3.59
CA VAL A 98 31.45 -9.08 -3.71
C VAL A 98 31.54 -8.21 -2.47
N ASN A 99 30.71 -8.49 -1.48
CA ASN A 99 30.60 -7.76 -0.20
C ASN A 99 30.48 -6.23 -0.41
N ARG A 100 29.58 -5.82 -1.31
CA ARG A 100 29.38 -4.39 -1.65
C ARG A 100 27.95 -3.95 -1.45
N ILE A 101 27.82 -2.74 -0.93
CA ILE A 101 26.58 -1.96 -0.92
C ILE A 101 26.71 -0.93 -2.05
N ILE A 102 25.70 -0.89 -2.92
CA ILE A 102 25.68 0.00 -4.07
C ILE A 102 24.38 0.80 -4.02
N LYS A 103 24.48 2.13 -4.07
CA LYS A 103 23.31 2.99 -4.23
C LYS A 103 22.80 2.84 -5.68
N VAL A 104 21.50 2.56 -5.83
CA VAL A 104 20.87 2.46 -7.16
C VAL A 104 20.71 3.87 -7.72
N PRO A 105 21.37 4.21 -8.83
CA PRO A 105 21.25 5.53 -9.44
C PRO A 105 19.88 5.67 -10.12
N SER A 106 19.43 6.92 -10.31
CA SER A 106 18.12 7.22 -10.94
C SER A 106 17.94 6.58 -12.31
N SER A 107 19.03 6.47 -13.09
CA SER A 107 19.03 5.81 -14.42
C SER A 107 18.75 4.30 -14.36
N MET A 108 18.91 3.66 -13.21
CA MET A 108 18.64 2.23 -13.01
C MET A 108 17.30 1.95 -12.31
N MET A 109 16.54 2.99 -11.96
CA MET A 109 15.26 2.81 -11.27
C MET A 109 14.20 2.11 -12.14
N SER A 110 14.26 2.25 -13.45
CA SER A 110 13.39 1.53 -14.40
C SER A 110 13.80 0.08 -14.67
N GLN A 111 14.96 -0.34 -14.17
CA GLN A 111 15.41 -1.72 -14.35
C GLN A 111 14.63 -2.68 -13.44
N SER A 112 14.52 -3.91 -13.91
CA SER A 112 13.88 -5.02 -13.21
C SER A 112 14.50 -5.28 -11.84
N TRP A 113 13.68 -5.26 -10.80
CA TRP A 113 14.09 -5.64 -9.45
C TRP A 113 14.23 -7.15 -9.33
N MET A 114 15.42 -7.62 -9.02
CA MET A 114 15.75 -9.06 -8.89
C MET A 114 15.32 -9.93 -10.08
N GLY A 115 15.16 -9.33 -11.28
CA GLY A 115 14.75 -10.03 -12.50
C GLY A 115 13.25 -10.33 -12.57
N SER A 116 12.44 -9.73 -11.71
CA SER A 116 10.97 -9.79 -11.74
C SER A 116 10.39 -8.79 -12.76
N ASP A 117 9.07 -8.76 -12.86
CA ASP A 117 8.35 -7.74 -13.64
C ASP A 117 8.24 -6.40 -12.91
N PHE A 118 8.54 -6.39 -11.61
CA PHE A 118 8.64 -5.15 -10.85
C PHE A 118 9.95 -4.43 -11.17
N SER A 119 9.88 -3.14 -11.42
CA SER A 119 11.06 -2.29 -11.50
C SER A 119 11.56 -1.90 -10.10
N ASN A 120 12.79 -1.41 -10.01
CA ASN A 120 13.29 -0.80 -8.77
C ASN A 120 12.40 0.37 -8.31
N LYS A 121 11.82 1.10 -9.28
CA LYS A 121 10.91 2.20 -9.02
C LYS A 121 9.60 1.72 -8.35
N ASP A 122 8.99 0.62 -8.83
CA ASP A 122 7.77 0.07 -8.24
C ASP A 122 7.99 -0.34 -6.79
N ILE A 123 9.15 -0.96 -6.50
CA ILE A 123 9.50 -1.33 -5.14
C ILE A 123 9.70 -0.10 -4.26
N SER A 124 10.31 0.98 -4.79
CA SER A 124 10.56 2.21 -4.03
C SER A 124 9.30 3.03 -3.76
N LYS A 125 8.26 2.82 -4.56
CA LYS A 125 7.03 3.62 -4.57
C LYS A 125 5.78 2.83 -4.18
N SER A 126 5.95 1.75 -3.42
CA SER A 126 4.84 0.87 -3.04
C SER A 126 3.75 1.55 -2.19
N THR A 127 4.01 2.75 -1.64
CA THR A 127 3.05 3.57 -0.89
C THR A 127 2.53 4.78 -1.68
N ASP A 128 3.03 5.02 -2.88
CA ASP A 128 2.66 6.17 -3.70
C ASP A 128 1.18 6.16 -4.16
N ILE A 129 0.48 5.02 -3.99
CA ILE A 129 -0.95 4.94 -4.29
C ILE A 129 -1.75 5.99 -3.54
N ILE A 130 -1.32 6.42 -2.36
CA ILE A 130 -2.04 7.40 -1.54
C ILE A 130 -1.92 8.81 -2.12
N ASP A 131 -0.73 9.18 -2.60
CA ASP A 131 -0.40 10.55 -2.99
C ASP A 131 -0.32 10.78 -4.50
N GLN A 132 -0.23 9.71 -5.30
CA GLN A 132 -0.06 9.80 -6.75
C GLN A 132 -1.32 9.44 -7.54
N TYR A 133 -2.44 9.19 -6.84
CA TYR A 133 -3.70 8.79 -7.45
C TYR A 133 -4.85 9.65 -6.94
N ASP A 134 -5.81 9.93 -7.81
CA ASP A 134 -7.14 10.39 -7.45
C ASP A 134 -8.01 9.20 -7.07
N HIS A 135 -8.68 9.29 -5.92
CA HIS A 135 -9.51 8.22 -5.38
C HIS A 135 -10.99 8.59 -5.46
N LYS A 136 -11.81 7.67 -5.95
CA LYS A 136 -13.26 7.83 -6.03
C LYS A 136 -13.98 6.62 -5.45
N LEU A 137 -14.87 6.85 -4.50
CA LEU A 137 -15.78 5.82 -4.02
C LEU A 137 -16.80 5.52 -5.11
N LEU A 138 -16.84 4.27 -5.59
CA LEU A 138 -17.80 3.81 -6.61
C LEU A 138 -19.02 3.15 -6.01
N ASP A 139 -18.85 2.37 -4.93
CA ASP A 139 -19.90 1.60 -4.31
C ASP A 139 -19.62 1.35 -2.82
N THR A 140 -20.69 1.16 -2.06
CA THR A 140 -20.65 0.72 -0.66
C THR A 140 -21.70 -0.36 -0.47
N ARG A 141 -21.30 -1.52 0.01
CA ARG A 141 -22.19 -2.66 0.21
C ARG A 141 -21.85 -3.44 1.46
N GLU A 142 -22.84 -4.13 2.02
CA GLU A 142 -22.63 -5.11 3.09
C GLU A 142 -22.33 -6.48 2.48
N GLN A 143 -21.27 -7.11 2.95
CA GLN A 143 -20.90 -8.46 2.56
C GLN A 143 -20.36 -9.21 3.78
N ASP A 144 -20.94 -10.35 4.11
CA ASP A 144 -20.55 -11.22 5.23
C ASP A 144 -20.46 -10.47 6.59
N GLY A 145 -21.37 -9.49 6.82
CA GLY A 145 -21.41 -8.67 8.03
C GLY A 145 -20.35 -7.58 8.11
N HIS A 146 -19.68 -7.29 6.99
CA HIS A 146 -18.70 -6.23 6.86
C HIS A 146 -19.10 -5.22 5.80
N THR A 147 -18.86 -3.94 6.07
CA THR A 147 -19.02 -2.90 5.05
C THR A 147 -17.85 -2.94 4.08
N VAL A 148 -18.13 -3.13 2.79
CA VAL A 148 -17.15 -3.18 1.71
C VAL A 148 -17.26 -1.92 0.86
N TYR A 149 -16.16 -1.22 0.68
CA TYR A 149 -16.03 -0.04 -0.15
C TYR A 149 -15.32 -0.39 -1.45
N LEU A 150 -15.93 -0.08 -2.59
CA LEU A 150 -15.29 -0.19 -3.90
C LEU A 150 -14.73 1.18 -4.29
N ILE A 151 -13.42 1.27 -4.37
CA ILE A 151 -12.72 2.51 -4.68
C ILE A 151 -11.99 2.35 -6.01
N GLU A 152 -12.20 3.32 -6.91
CA GLU A 152 -11.42 3.49 -8.11
C GLU A 152 -10.27 4.44 -7.84
N SER A 153 -9.05 4.05 -8.23
CA SER A 153 -7.85 4.86 -8.08
C SER A 153 -7.23 5.08 -9.45
N ILE A 154 -7.17 6.33 -9.91
CA ILE A 154 -6.64 6.72 -11.22
C ILE A 154 -5.37 7.55 -10.98
N PRO A 155 -4.21 7.18 -11.57
CA PRO A 155 -2.97 7.91 -11.38
C PRO A 155 -3.07 9.32 -12.01
N HIS A 156 -2.39 10.29 -11.37
CA HIS A 156 -2.19 11.60 -11.96
C HIS A 156 -1.40 11.50 -13.28
N GLU A 157 -1.58 12.44 -14.20
CA GLU A 157 -0.91 12.41 -15.52
C GLU A 157 0.61 12.36 -15.41
N GLU A 158 1.18 13.06 -14.43
CA GLU A 158 2.62 13.05 -14.15
C GLU A 158 3.07 11.94 -13.21
N ALA A 159 2.15 11.13 -12.69
CA ALA A 159 2.49 10.05 -11.78
C ALA A 159 3.35 9.02 -12.49
N ALA A 160 4.55 8.85 -11.99
CA ALA A 160 5.50 7.91 -12.55
C ALA A 160 5.22 6.49 -12.02
N VAL A 161 4.02 5.99 -12.27
CA VAL A 161 3.50 4.68 -11.80
C VAL A 161 3.31 3.73 -12.98
N VAL A 162 3.26 2.43 -12.68
CA VAL A 162 3.10 1.37 -13.69
C VAL A 162 1.63 0.99 -13.87
N TRP A 163 0.83 1.14 -12.82
CA TRP A 163 -0.56 0.72 -12.81
C TRP A 163 -1.47 1.87 -13.25
N GLY A 164 -2.19 1.68 -14.33
CA GLY A 164 -3.06 2.72 -14.89
C GLY A 164 -4.42 2.84 -14.19
N LYS A 165 -4.83 1.83 -13.40
CA LYS A 165 -6.11 1.84 -12.68
C LYS A 165 -6.18 0.67 -11.70
#